data_b9fd2e7f8344a4430e1047633c68a3c5
#
_entry.id   b9fd2e7f8344a4430e1047633c68a3c5
#
_cell.length_a   1.000
_cell.length_b   1.000
_cell.length_c   1.000
_cell.angle_alpha   90.00
_cell.angle_beta   90.00
_cell.angle_gamma   90.00
#
_symmetry.space_group_name_H-M   'P 1'
#
loop_
_entity.id
_entity.type
_entity.pdbx_description
1 polymer ?
#
loop_
_entity_poly.entity_id
_entity_poly.type
_entity_poly.pdbx_seq_one_letter_code
_entity_poly.pdbx_strand_id
1 'polypeptide(L)'
;MKKALITAAVAAACSAPLAGFAQAAQPEYSLSGNAGLFSDYRFRGYSQTDYKPAFQGGVDFAHKSGFYLGNWNSNVSSVLYNGASLEMDFYGGYKATIGEFGLDVGTIYYYYPGTGAYVSSFEAKNWEVYVGGSWGPLSAKYYYAFTNFFGLEAPGIDTKGSQYLDLAATFDMGNGLGLVGHFGWQKIKNGVDIGLIDDSVYDYKVGVTYDIGGSGWIGGLAVIGTSEKNLFLKSDLSEGAGKTSVVVSVTKSF
;
A
#
# COMPACT_ATOMS: atom_id res chain seq x y z
N MET A 1 -8.36 23.47 -24.76
CA MET A 1 -8.25 22.00 -24.73
C MET A 1 -7.98 21.62 -23.28
N LYS A 2 -8.98 21.09 -22.59
CA LYS A 2 -8.87 20.71 -21.17
C LYS A 2 -8.09 19.40 -21.07
N LYS A 3 -6.87 19.46 -20.52
CA LYS A 3 -6.11 18.25 -20.17
C LYS A 3 -6.80 17.62 -18.96
N ALA A 4 -7.50 16.51 -19.18
CA ALA A 4 -8.00 15.67 -18.10
C ALA A 4 -6.78 14.97 -17.47
N LEU A 5 -6.50 15.27 -16.23
CA LEU A 5 -5.52 14.53 -15.43
C LEU A 5 -6.15 13.19 -15.08
N ILE A 6 -5.65 12.13 -15.71
CA ILE A 6 -6.03 10.76 -15.37
C ILE A 6 -5.35 10.39 -14.06
N THR A 7 -6.13 10.36 -13.03
CA THR A 7 -5.70 9.89 -11.70
C THR A 7 -5.78 8.38 -11.69
N ALA A 8 -4.68 7.69 -11.99
CA ALA A 8 -4.61 6.24 -11.91
C ALA A 8 -4.56 5.82 -10.43
N ALA A 9 -5.71 5.50 -9.86
CA ALA A 9 -5.79 4.84 -8.57
C ALA A 9 -5.43 3.36 -8.74
N VAL A 10 -4.15 3.04 -8.78
CA VAL A 10 -3.68 1.67 -8.56
C VAL A 10 -3.34 1.58 -7.09
N ALA A 11 -4.26 1.01 -6.34
CA ALA A 11 -4.06 0.74 -4.93
C ALA A 11 -2.94 -0.29 -4.75
N ALA A 12 -1.73 0.20 -4.56
CA ALA A 12 -0.79 -0.44 -3.69
C ALA A 12 -0.85 0.42 -2.42
N ALA A 13 -0.96 -0.20 -1.27
CA ALA A 13 -1.09 0.44 0.02
C ALA A 13 -0.61 1.89 0.05
N CYS A 14 -1.55 2.85 0.17
CA CYS A 14 -1.30 4.24 0.57
C CYS A 14 -0.50 5.16 -0.37
N SER A 15 -0.70 5.13 -1.66
CA SER A 15 -0.32 6.26 -2.52
C SER A 15 -1.56 6.91 -3.14
N ALA A 16 -2.23 7.78 -2.38
CA ALA A 16 -3.24 8.66 -2.97
C ALA A 16 -2.53 9.65 -3.92
N PRO A 17 -2.98 9.79 -5.19
CA PRO A 17 -2.34 10.68 -6.13
C PRO A 17 -2.51 12.14 -5.73
N LEU A 18 -1.45 12.92 -5.90
CA LEU A 18 -1.51 14.36 -5.80
C LEU A 18 -2.28 14.92 -7.02
N ALA A 19 -3.57 15.17 -6.86
CA ALA A 19 -4.38 15.84 -7.88
C ALA A 19 -3.95 17.31 -7.98
N GLY A 20 -3.45 17.73 -9.15
CA GLY A 20 -3.21 19.14 -9.46
C GLY A 20 -4.51 19.92 -9.54
N PHE A 21 -4.62 21.01 -8.80
CA PHE A 21 -5.84 21.82 -8.66
C PHE A 21 -5.96 22.84 -9.80
N ALA A 22 -7.04 22.74 -10.58
CA ALA A 22 -7.53 23.84 -11.42
C ALA A 22 -8.52 24.68 -10.62
N GLN A 23 -8.36 25.99 -10.66
CA GLN A 23 -8.97 27.00 -9.82
C GLN A 23 -10.44 27.29 -10.19
N ALA A 24 -11.37 26.49 -9.67
CA ALA A 24 -12.71 26.93 -9.27
C ALA A 24 -12.70 27.06 -7.75
N ALA A 25 -13.61 27.85 -7.14
CA ALA A 25 -13.68 27.95 -5.66
C ALA A 25 -13.78 26.54 -5.09
N GLN A 26 -12.66 26.02 -4.61
CA GLN A 26 -12.55 24.64 -4.13
C GLN A 26 -13.35 24.56 -2.82
N PRO A 27 -14.16 23.53 -2.62
CA PRO A 27 -14.79 23.30 -1.32
C PRO A 27 -13.70 23.23 -0.25
N GLU A 28 -14.02 23.64 0.97
CA GLU A 28 -13.04 23.63 2.08
C GLU A 28 -12.49 22.23 2.36
N TYR A 29 -13.25 21.20 1.99
CA TYR A 29 -12.90 19.79 2.12
C TYR A 29 -13.42 18.98 0.91
N SER A 30 -12.83 17.84 0.68
CA SER A 30 -13.33 16.81 -0.22
C SER A 30 -13.45 15.48 0.52
N LEU A 31 -14.47 14.71 0.14
CA LEU A 31 -14.65 13.33 0.56
C LEU A 31 -14.69 12.48 -0.70
N SER A 32 -13.82 11.47 -0.77
CA SER A 32 -13.77 10.54 -1.89
C SER A 32 -13.80 9.11 -1.38
N GLY A 33 -14.28 8.20 -2.21
CA GLY A 33 -14.30 6.79 -1.92
C GLY A 33 -13.68 5.99 -3.07
N ASN A 34 -13.25 4.78 -2.76
CA ASN A 34 -12.79 3.84 -3.76
C ASN A 34 -13.22 2.42 -3.38
N ALA A 35 -13.38 1.57 -4.38
CA ALA A 35 -13.59 0.14 -4.21
C ALA A 35 -12.91 -0.62 -5.35
N GLY A 36 -12.46 -1.85 -5.11
CA GLY A 36 -11.79 -2.66 -6.12
C GLY A 36 -11.85 -4.15 -5.85
N LEU A 37 -11.75 -4.91 -6.93
CA LEU A 37 -11.56 -6.35 -6.93
C LEU A 37 -10.17 -6.65 -7.52
N PHE A 38 -9.44 -7.49 -6.84
CA PHE A 38 -8.10 -7.93 -7.24
C PHE A 38 -8.04 -9.45 -7.23
N SER A 39 -7.30 -10.03 -8.17
CA SER A 39 -7.09 -11.48 -8.17
C SER A 39 -6.23 -11.95 -6.99
N ASP A 40 -5.45 -11.06 -6.39
CA ASP A 40 -4.60 -11.28 -5.23
C ASP A 40 -4.23 -9.93 -4.59
N TYR A 41 -4.25 -9.83 -3.27
CA TYR A 41 -3.78 -8.65 -2.56
C TYR A 41 -2.28 -8.76 -2.30
N ARG A 42 -1.51 -7.80 -2.79
CA ARG A 42 -0.06 -7.71 -2.58
C ARG A 42 0.31 -6.51 -1.74
N PHE A 43 0.97 -6.77 -0.61
CA PHE A 43 1.57 -5.75 0.23
C PHE A 43 3.10 -5.94 0.28
N ARG A 44 3.85 -4.93 -0.15
CA ARG A 44 5.32 -4.99 -0.28
C ARG A 44 5.77 -6.28 -0.98
N GLY A 45 5.07 -6.63 -2.07
CA GLY A 45 5.31 -7.81 -2.90
C GLY A 45 4.73 -9.14 -2.41
N TYR A 46 4.40 -9.29 -1.13
CA TYR A 46 3.87 -10.52 -0.54
C TYR A 46 2.35 -10.61 -0.67
N SER A 47 1.84 -11.79 -1.03
CA SER A 47 0.40 -12.06 -1.02
C SER A 47 -0.16 -12.02 0.40
N GLN A 48 -1.23 -11.26 0.59
CA GLN A 48 -1.95 -11.12 1.85
C GLN A 48 -3.20 -12.01 1.90
N THR A 49 -3.63 -12.49 0.75
CA THR A 49 -4.84 -13.31 0.60
C THR A 49 -4.54 -14.76 0.23
N ASP A 50 -3.27 -15.20 0.32
CA ASP A 50 -2.85 -16.54 -0.08
C ASP A 50 -3.27 -16.83 -1.54
N TYR A 51 -2.97 -15.88 -2.44
CA TYR A 51 -3.31 -15.92 -3.88
C TYR A 51 -4.81 -16.01 -4.18
N LYS A 52 -5.68 -15.64 -3.24
CA LYS A 52 -7.13 -15.60 -3.42
C LYS A 52 -7.61 -14.18 -3.71
N PRO A 53 -8.78 -14.02 -4.31
CA PRO A 53 -9.33 -12.70 -4.61
C PRO A 53 -9.47 -11.82 -3.38
N ALA A 54 -9.20 -10.53 -3.57
CA ALA A 54 -9.39 -9.48 -2.57
C ALA A 54 -10.47 -8.50 -3.03
N PHE A 55 -11.34 -8.12 -2.09
CA PHE A 55 -12.17 -6.93 -2.19
C PHE A 55 -11.56 -5.86 -1.29
N GLN A 56 -11.28 -4.71 -1.89
CA GLN A 56 -10.59 -3.60 -1.23
C GLN A 56 -11.40 -2.32 -1.39
N GLY A 57 -11.32 -1.44 -0.42
CA GLY A 57 -11.97 -0.15 -0.53
C GLY A 57 -11.70 0.76 0.65
N GLY A 58 -11.94 2.05 0.44
CA GLY A 58 -11.65 3.05 1.43
C GLY A 58 -12.38 4.36 1.21
N VAL A 59 -12.21 5.26 2.18
CA VAL A 59 -12.73 6.61 2.18
C VAL A 59 -11.63 7.57 2.61
N ASP A 60 -11.51 8.67 1.88
CA ASP A 60 -10.52 9.72 2.11
C ASP A 60 -11.22 11.06 2.35
N PHE A 61 -10.81 11.75 3.39
CA PHE A 61 -11.13 13.14 3.66
C PHE A 61 -9.89 14.00 3.44
N ALA A 62 -10.01 15.07 2.67
CA ALA A 62 -8.94 16.03 2.50
C ALA A 62 -9.46 17.47 2.70
N HIS A 63 -8.70 18.27 3.43
CA HIS A 63 -8.99 19.69 3.69
C HIS A 63 -8.07 20.58 2.84
N LYS A 64 -8.55 21.74 2.41
CA LYS A 64 -7.79 22.70 1.58
C LYS A 64 -6.47 23.18 2.18
N SER A 65 -6.31 23.06 3.51
CA SER A 65 -5.05 23.38 4.19
C SER A 65 -3.93 22.34 3.96
N GLY A 66 -4.25 21.20 3.37
CA GLY A 66 -3.34 20.08 3.16
C GLY A 66 -3.51 18.92 4.14
N PHE A 67 -4.26 19.08 5.24
CA PHE A 67 -4.57 17.97 6.14
C PHE A 67 -5.48 16.96 5.48
N TYR A 68 -5.23 15.68 5.74
CA TYR A 68 -6.07 14.58 5.29
C TYR A 68 -6.15 13.46 6.34
N LEU A 69 -7.24 12.71 6.26
CA LEU A 69 -7.49 11.48 7.01
C LEU A 69 -8.09 10.45 6.06
N GLY A 70 -7.83 9.18 6.29
CA GLY A 70 -8.43 8.13 5.50
C GLY A 70 -8.53 6.81 6.26
N ASN A 71 -9.35 5.94 5.71
CA ASN A 71 -9.44 4.54 6.09
C ASN A 71 -9.48 3.71 4.82
N TRP A 72 -8.69 2.66 4.79
CA TRP A 72 -8.71 1.67 3.73
C TRP A 72 -8.85 0.27 4.32
N ASN A 73 -9.46 -0.65 3.60
CA ASN A 73 -9.77 -1.97 4.10
C ASN A 73 -9.61 -3.04 3.01
N SER A 74 -9.23 -4.25 3.42
CA SER A 74 -9.17 -5.43 2.56
C SER A 74 -9.46 -6.70 3.34
N ASN A 75 -10.04 -7.70 2.70
CA ASN A 75 -9.98 -9.03 3.24
C ASN A 75 -8.53 -9.56 3.15
N VAL A 76 -8.14 -10.36 4.14
CA VAL A 76 -6.84 -11.02 4.23
C VAL A 76 -6.99 -12.50 4.59
N SER A 77 -5.91 -13.26 4.45
CA SER A 77 -5.87 -14.67 4.89
C SER A 77 -5.84 -14.76 6.41
N SER A 78 -6.87 -15.36 7.00
CA SER A 78 -6.92 -15.58 8.45
C SER A 78 -5.78 -16.46 8.97
N VAL A 79 -5.21 -17.28 8.12
CA VAL A 79 -4.03 -18.09 8.45
C VAL A 79 -2.80 -17.21 8.61
N LEU A 80 -2.55 -16.28 7.68
CA LEU A 80 -1.42 -15.35 7.74
C LEU A 80 -1.53 -14.35 8.91
N TYR A 81 -2.76 -13.94 9.24
CA TYR A 81 -3.02 -12.91 10.24
C TYR A 81 -3.62 -13.46 11.56
N ASN A 82 -3.26 -14.72 11.88
CA ASN A 82 -3.56 -15.33 13.17
C ASN A 82 -5.04 -15.25 13.59
N GLY A 83 -5.93 -15.51 12.64
CA GLY A 83 -7.38 -15.50 12.83
C GLY A 83 -8.11 -14.29 12.23
N ALA A 84 -7.42 -13.16 12.02
CA ALA A 84 -8.04 -12.00 11.38
C ALA A 84 -8.28 -12.25 9.88
N SER A 85 -9.50 -11.94 9.42
CA SER A 85 -9.88 -12.03 8.01
C SER A 85 -10.05 -10.65 7.34
N LEU A 86 -9.81 -9.58 8.09
CA LEU A 86 -9.93 -8.19 7.66
C LEU A 86 -8.70 -7.40 8.09
N GLU A 87 -8.21 -6.58 7.20
CA GLU A 87 -7.24 -5.50 7.45
C GLU A 87 -7.97 -4.16 7.38
N MET A 88 -7.70 -3.29 8.32
CA MET A 88 -8.21 -1.92 8.39
C MET A 88 -7.05 -0.96 8.62
N ASP A 89 -6.80 -0.09 7.67
CA ASP A 89 -5.75 0.92 7.77
C ASP A 89 -6.36 2.27 8.07
N PHE A 90 -5.88 2.91 9.12
CA PHE A 90 -6.23 4.29 9.49
C PHE A 90 -5.01 5.16 9.28
N TYR A 91 -5.13 6.17 8.44
CA TYR A 91 -4.01 7.05 8.11
C TYR A 91 -4.42 8.51 8.11
N GLY A 92 -3.41 9.36 8.29
CA GLY A 92 -3.60 10.80 8.20
C GLY A 92 -2.27 11.52 8.12
N GLY A 93 -2.33 12.75 7.65
CA GLY A 93 -1.11 13.51 7.46
C GLY A 93 -1.35 14.89 6.90
N TYR A 94 -0.29 15.43 6.34
CA TYR A 94 -0.26 16.74 5.71
C TYR A 94 0.45 16.66 4.36
N LYS A 95 -0.22 17.15 3.31
CA LYS A 95 0.33 17.30 1.95
C LYS A 95 0.54 18.76 1.63
N ALA A 96 1.65 19.07 0.98
CA ALA A 96 1.96 20.39 0.46
C ALA A 96 2.53 20.30 -0.96
N THR A 97 2.38 21.37 -1.72
CA THR A 97 3.04 21.51 -3.04
C THR A 97 3.94 22.73 -3.00
N ILE A 98 5.21 22.54 -3.37
CA ILE A 98 6.24 23.57 -3.42
C ILE A 98 6.80 23.62 -4.85
N GLY A 99 6.31 24.53 -5.66
CA GLY A 99 6.60 24.54 -7.10
C GLY A 99 6.01 23.30 -7.78
N GLU A 100 6.87 22.48 -8.39
CA GLU A 100 6.50 21.20 -9.01
C GLU A 100 6.64 20.00 -8.07
N PHE A 101 7.12 20.20 -6.85
CA PHE A 101 7.36 19.13 -5.89
C PHE A 101 6.18 18.97 -4.94
N GLY A 102 5.65 17.76 -4.85
CA GLY A 102 4.72 17.35 -3.81
C GLY A 102 5.46 16.86 -2.57
N LEU A 103 4.96 17.22 -1.38
CA LEU A 103 5.42 16.71 -0.08
C LEU A 103 4.25 16.02 0.61
N ASP A 104 4.51 14.89 1.28
CA ASP A 104 3.54 14.13 2.06
C ASP A 104 4.21 13.65 3.36
N VAL A 105 3.68 14.06 4.51
CA VAL A 105 4.14 13.61 5.83
C VAL A 105 2.94 13.10 6.60
N GLY A 106 3.04 11.90 7.16
CA GLY A 106 1.88 11.30 7.82
C GLY A 106 2.21 10.09 8.65
N THR A 107 1.16 9.42 9.04
CA THR A 107 1.20 8.19 9.84
C THR A 107 0.13 7.23 9.37
N ILE A 108 0.36 5.94 9.56
CA ILE A 108 -0.57 4.86 9.23
C ILE A 108 -0.56 3.80 10.33
N TYR A 109 -1.74 3.38 10.74
CA TYR A 109 -1.97 2.29 11.67
C TYR A 109 -2.70 1.14 10.97
N TYR A 110 -2.03 0.01 10.86
CA TYR A 110 -2.57 -1.25 10.35
C TYR A 110 -3.21 -2.03 11.49
N TYR A 111 -4.48 -2.32 11.37
CA TYR A 111 -5.29 -3.01 12.37
C TYR A 111 -5.95 -4.25 11.79
N TYR A 112 -5.83 -5.37 12.50
CA TYR A 112 -6.37 -6.68 12.10
C TYR A 112 -7.35 -7.18 13.16
N PRO A 113 -8.66 -6.86 13.05
CA PRO A 113 -9.65 -7.30 14.02
C PRO A 113 -9.76 -8.83 14.07
N GLY A 114 -9.75 -9.40 15.27
CA GLY A 114 -9.81 -10.85 15.49
C GLY A 114 -8.48 -11.59 15.38
N THR A 115 -7.35 -10.86 15.24
CA THR A 115 -6.02 -11.46 15.40
C THR A 115 -5.84 -12.03 16.82
N GLY A 116 -4.94 -13.03 16.99
CA GLY A 116 -4.71 -13.70 18.28
C GLY A 116 -5.55 -14.97 18.47
N ALA A 117 -6.38 -15.34 17.49
CA ALA A 117 -7.28 -16.49 17.63
C ALA A 117 -6.58 -17.85 17.65
N TYR A 118 -5.45 -17.98 16.96
CA TYR A 118 -4.70 -19.25 16.87
C TYR A 118 -3.52 -19.30 17.85
N VAL A 119 -2.81 -18.18 18.00
CA VAL A 119 -1.68 -18.00 18.93
C VAL A 119 -1.93 -16.75 19.73
N SER A 120 -2.34 -16.91 20.99
CA SER A 120 -2.77 -15.80 21.86
C SER A 120 -1.66 -14.79 22.20
N SER A 121 -0.39 -15.16 22.03
CA SER A 121 0.76 -14.27 22.26
C SER A 121 1.15 -13.41 21.04
N PHE A 122 0.49 -13.60 19.87
CA PHE A 122 0.80 -12.86 18.66
C PHE A 122 -0.44 -12.08 18.18
N GLU A 123 -0.32 -10.77 18.10
CA GLU A 123 -1.31 -9.87 17.52
C GLU A 123 -0.71 -9.12 16.34
N ALA A 124 -1.26 -9.33 15.14
CA ALA A 124 -0.87 -8.57 13.96
C ALA A 124 -1.36 -7.13 14.09
N LYS A 125 -0.44 -6.18 14.15
CA LYS A 125 -0.67 -4.73 14.11
C LYS A 125 0.62 -4.02 13.80
N ASN A 126 0.54 -2.87 13.15
CA ASN A 126 1.73 -2.06 12.89
C ASN A 126 1.38 -0.58 12.90
N TRP A 127 2.30 0.26 13.35
CA TRP A 127 2.17 1.71 13.31
C TRP A 127 3.43 2.32 12.74
N GLU A 128 3.28 3.02 11.60
CA GLU A 128 4.38 3.67 10.90
C GLU A 128 4.15 5.18 10.78
N VAL A 129 5.23 5.93 10.77
CA VAL A 129 5.27 7.30 10.25
C VAL A 129 5.94 7.29 8.89
N TYR A 130 5.62 8.27 8.06
CA TYR A 130 6.24 8.37 6.75
C TYR A 130 6.49 9.80 6.31
N VAL A 131 7.47 9.93 5.44
CA VAL A 131 7.72 11.14 4.65
C VAL A 131 7.85 10.74 3.18
N GLY A 132 7.21 11.49 2.30
CA GLY A 132 7.24 11.24 0.87
C GLY A 132 7.36 12.51 0.06
N GLY A 133 7.82 12.33 -1.17
CA GLY A 133 7.91 13.38 -2.17
C GLY A 133 7.50 12.89 -3.54
N SER A 134 7.04 13.81 -4.40
CA SER A 134 6.71 13.50 -5.78
C SER A 134 7.17 14.63 -6.71
N TRP A 135 7.56 14.25 -7.93
CA TRP A 135 7.93 15.17 -9.00
C TRP A 135 7.58 14.57 -10.35
N GLY A 136 6.67 15.21 -11.07
CA GLY A 136 6.15 14.68 -12.32
C GLY A 136 5.57 13.26 -12.13
N PRO A 137 6.02 12.26 -12.91
CA PRO A 137 5.54 10.89 -12.81
C PRO A 137 6.16 10.09 -11.67
N LEU A 138 7.14 10.63 -10.96
CA LEU A 138 7.94 9.93 -9.96
C LEU A 138 7.47 10.24 -8.54
N SER A 139 7.54 9.25 -7.67
CA SER A 139 7.35 9.41 -6.23
C SER A 139 8.32 8.54 -5.43
N ALA A 140 8.66 9.02 -4.24
CA ALA A 140 9.41 8.28 -3.25
C ALA A 140 8.76 8.48 -1.88
N LYS A 141 8.65 7.41 -1.09
CA LYS A 141 8.12 7.48 0.28
C LYS A 141 8.94 6.57 1.19
N TYR A 142 9.29 7.08 2.36
CA TYR A 142 10.02 6.35 3.37
C TYR A 142 9.17 6.19 4.61
N TYR A 143 9.07 4.94 5.10
CA TYR A 143 8.30 4.55 6.27
C TYR A 143 9.22 4.07 7.38
N TYR A 144 8.83 4.37 8.61
CA TYR A 144 9.52 3.94 9.82
C TYR A 144 8.50 3.41 10.82
N ALA A 145 8.63 2.12 11.20
CA ALA A 145 7.78 1.47 12.19
C ALA A 145 8.27 1.78 13.60
N PHE A 146 7.43 2.39 14.43
CA PHE A 146 7.77 2.63 15.83
C PHE A 146 7.07 1.66 16.81
N THR A 147 6.31 0.72 16.27
CA THR A 147 5.89 -0.52 16.95
C THR A 147 6.69 -1.70 16.41
N ASN A 148 6.54 -2.89 17.01
CA ASN A 148 7.05 -4.11 16.39
C ASN A 148 6.37 -4.32 15.04
N PHE A 149 7.18 -4.62 14.02
CA PHE A 149 6.74 -4.75 12.63
C PHE A 149 5.71 -5.87 12.50
N PHE A 150 4.44 -5.50 12.30
CA PHE A 150 3.28 -6.39 12.29
C PHE A 150 3.18 -7.35 13.48
N GLY A 151 3.62 -6.88 14.68
CA GLY A 151 3.59 -7.68 15.91
C GLY A 151 4.70 -8.72 16.01
N LEU A 152 5.63 -8.76 15.06
CA LEU A 152 6.73 -9.72 15.05
C LEU A 152 7.77 -9.39 16.14
N GLU A 153 7.97 -10.30 17.07
CA GLU A 153 8.95 -10.21 18.15
C GLU A 153 9.32 -11.60 18.67
N ALA A 154 10.41 -11.68 19.42
CA ALA A 154 10.79 -12.84 20.20
C ALA A 154 11.22 -12.39 21.61
N PRO A 155 11.34 -13.30 22.61
CA PRO A 155 11.75 -12.91 23.96
C PRO A 155 13.07 -12.12 23.96
N GLY A 156 12.99 -10.84 24.34
CA GLY A 156 14.14 -9.92 24.35
C GLY A 156 14.56 -9.34 23.01
N ILE A 157 13.83 -9.62 21.92
CA ILE A 157 14.15 -9.18 20.56
C ILE A 157 12.94 -8.45 19.98
N ASP A 158 13.07 -7.15 19.72
CA ASP A 158 12.05 -6.32 19.10
C ASP A 158 12.38 -6.01 17.62
N THR A 159 11.34 -5.72 16.84
CA THR A 159 11.47 -5.28 15.44
C THR A 159 11.11 -3.82 15.22
N LYS A 160 11.00 -3.03 16.31
CA LYS A 160 10.78 -1.57 16.25
C LYS A 160 11.92 -0.89 15.52
N GLY A 161 11.59 0.04 14.63
CA GLY A 161 12.56 0.69 13.77
C GLY A 161 12.78 -0.01 12.44
N SER A 162 11.92 -0.98 12.09
CA SER A 162 11.84 -1.50 10.72
C SER A 162 11.46 -0.39 9.74
N GLN A 163 11.98 -0.47 8.52
CA GLN A 163 11.96 0.62 7.54
C GLN A 163 11.50 0.11 6.19
N TYR A 164 10.84 0.96 5.43
CA TYR A 164 10.50 0.66 4.05
C TYR A 164 10.68 1.90 3.17
N LEU A 165 11.38 1.72 2.05
CA LEU A 165 11.49 2.71 0.99
C LEU A 165 10.64 2.26 -0.19
N ASP A 166 9.71 3.12 -0.61
CA ASP A 166 8.85 2.96 -1.77
C ASP A 166 9.29 3.93 -2.86
N LEU A 167 9.63 3.43 -4.02
CA LEU A 167 9.90 4.22 -5.23
C LEU A 167 8.88 3.83 -6.29
N ALA A 168 8.13 4.79 -6.80
CA ALA A 168 7.12 4.53 -7.82
C ALA A 168 7.22 5.49 -9.00
N ALA A 169 6.75 5.02 -10.15
CA ALA A 169 6.62 5.79 -11.36
C ALA A 169 5.28 5.49 -12.03
N THR A 170 4.56 6.55 -12.46
CA THR A 170 3.29 6.41 -13.17
C THR A 170 3.29 7.33 -14.39
N PHE A 171 3.19 6.75 -15.56
CA PHE A 171 3.20 7.46 -16.83
C PHE A 171 1.83 7.38 -17.49
N ASP A 172 1.27 8.54 -17.85
CA ASP A 172 0.10 8.63 -18.73
C ASP A 172 0.56 8.45 -20.19
N MET A 173 0.14 7.35 -20.79
CA MET A 173 0.46 7.00 -22.19
C MET A 173 -0.59 7.54 -23.18
N GLY A 174 -1.60 8.26 -22.67
CA GLY A 174 -2.73 8.75 -23.45
C GLY A 174 -3.83 7.72 -23.69
N ASN A 175 -4.98 8.19 -24.13
CA ASN A 175 -6.16 7.37 -24.44
C ASN A 175 -6.64 6.46 -23.30
N GLY A 176 -6.41 6.87 -22.04
CA GLY A 176 -6.77 6.11 -20.85
C GLY A 176 -5.74 5.04 -20.44
N LEU A 177 -4.68 4.86 -21.22
CA LEU A 177 -3.63 3.89 -20.91
C LEU A 177 -2.59 4.50 -19.95
N GLY A 178 -2.29 3.80 -18.87
CA GLY A 178 -1.21 4.13 -17.92
C GLY A 178 -0.18 3.03 -17.83
N LEU A 179 1.08 3.41 -17.61
CA LEU A 179 2.17 2.50 -17.26
C LEU A 179 2.58 2.76 -15.81
N VAL A 180 2.69 1.71 -15.00
CA VAL A 180 3.06 1.81 -13.60
C VAL A 180 4.28 0.95 -13.30
N GLY A 181 5.21 1.50 -12.54
CA GLY A 181 6.38 0.82 -12.02
C GLY A 181 6.52 1.09 -10.54
N HIS A 182 7.05 0.12 -9.80
CA HIS A 182 7.36 0.26 -8.38
C HIS A 182 8.58 -0.60 -8.03
N PHE A 183 9.39 -0.08 -7.12
CA PHE A 183 10.48 -0.79 -6.48
C PHE A 183 10.49 -0.44 -5.00
N GLY A 184 10.46 -1.45 -4.14
CA GLY A 184 10.48 -1.32 -2.69
C GLY A 184 11.72 -1.95 -2.07
N TRP A 185 12.17 -1.38 -0.95
CA TRP A 185 13.18 -1.97 -0.08
C TRP A 185 12.67 -1.98 1.35
N GLN A 186 12.48 -3.19 1.89
CA GLN A 186 12.09 -3.43 3.25
C GLN A 186 13.31 -3.85 4.07
N LYS A 187 13.55 -3.18 5.20
CA LYS A 187 14.47 -3.63 6.26
C LYS A 187 13.66 -3.94 7.51
N ILE A 188 13.67 -5.19 7.95
CA ILE A 188 13.05 -5.62 9.20
C ILE A 188 14.15 -5.76 10.24
N LYS A 189 14.13 -4.90 11.25
CA LYS A 189 15.13 -4.91 12.32
C LYS A 189 15.08 -6.25 13.06
N ASN A 190 16.24 -6.88 13.26
CA ASN A 190 16.38 -8.18 13.92
C ASN A 190 15.55 -9.30 13.26
N GLY A 191 15.24 -9.18 11.97
CA GLY A 191 14.38 -10.12 11.25
C GLY A 191 14.91 -11.55 11.28
N VAL A 192 16.20 -11.75 11.01
CA VAL A 192 16.83 -13.07 11.06
C VAL A 192 16.79 -13.65 12.48
N ASP A 193 16.97 -12.82 13.51
CA ASP A 193 16.96 -13.27 14.91
C ASP A 193 15.58 -13.75 15.37
N ILE A 194 14.50 -13.27 14.74
CA ILE A 194 13.13 -13.73 14.99
C ILE A 194 12.65 -14.82 14.02
N GLY A 195 13.51 -15.31 13.13
CA GLY A 195 13.23 -16.44 12.25
C GLY A 195 12.84 -16.08 10.82
N LEU A 196 13.05 -14.85 10.37
CA LEU A 196 12.95 -14.51 8.96
C LEU A 196 14.16 -15.04 8.17
N ILE A 197 14.01 -15.20 6.87
CA ILE A 197 15.09 -15.66 5.98
C ILE A 197 16.17 -14.59 5.84
N ASP A 198 15.76 -13.33 5.69
CA ASP A 198 16.63 -12.18 5.58
C ASP A 198 16.01 -10.98 6.31
N ASP A 199 16.85 -10.08 6.78
CA ASP A 199 16.44 -8.78 7.31
C ASP A 199 16.02 -7.79 6.24
N SER A 200 16.47 -7.97 5.00
CA SER A 200 16.22 -7.06 3.88
C SER A 200 15.61 -7.78 2.69
N VAL A 201 14.49 -7.24 2.22
CA VAL A 201 13.76 -7.76 1.07
C VAL A 201 13.49 -6.63 0.09
N TYR A 202 13.64 -6.92 -1.20
CA TYR A 202 13.21 -6.01 -2.27
C TYR A 202 11.92 -6.53 -2.87
N ASP A 203 11.03 -5.61 -3.22
CA ASP A 203 9.85 -5.94 -4.00
C ASP A 203 9.75 -5.06 -5.24
N TYR A 204 8.99 -5.53 -6.22
CA TYR A 204 8.83 -4.84 -7.48
C TYR A 204 7.45 -5.08 -8.08
N LYS A 205 7.02 -4.09 -8.87
CA LYS A 205 5.80 -4.17 -9.67
C LYS A 205 6.01 -3.45 -10.99
N VAL A 206 5.58 -4.09 -12.09
CA VAL A 206 5.43 -3.45 -13.39
C VAL A 206 4.04 -3.80 -13.92
N GLY A 207 3.31 -2.81 -14.39
CA GLY A 207 1.95 -3.04 -14.84
C GLY A 207 1.42 -1.96 -15.76
N VAL A 208 0.25 -2.24 -16.31
CA VAL A 208 -0.53 -1.32 -17.13
C VAL A 208 -1.89 -1.12 -16.50
N THR A 209 -2.45 0.06 -16.69
CA THR A 209 -3.81 0.43 -16.28
C THR A 209 -4.57 0.99 -17.48
N TYR A 210 -5.88 0.82 -17.47
CA TYR A 210 -6.76 1.37 -18.48
C TYR A 210 -7.98 2.03 -17.84
N ASP A 211 -8.10 3.35 -18.01
CA ASP A 211 -9.29 4.11 -17.60
C ASP A 211 -10.40 3.92 -18.64
N ILE A 212 -11.52 3.37 -18.20
CA ILE A 212 -12.67 3.05 -19.04
C ILE A 212 -13.50 4.32 -19.29
N GLY A 213 -13.07 5.10 -20.26
CA GLY A 213 -13.83 6.27 -20.76
C GLY A 213 -13.96 7.43 -19.77
N GLY A 214 -13.01 7.61 -18.84
CA GLY A 214 -13.07 8.66 -17.81
C GLY A 214 -14.18 8.45 -16.78
N SER A 215 -14.71 7.23 -16.69
CA SER A 215 -15.83 6.88 -15.84
C SER A 215 -15.44 6.67 -14.37
N GLY A 216 -14.15 6.68 -14.05
CA GLY A 216 -13.58 6.31 -12.77
C GLY A 216 -13.44 4.78 -12.59
N TRP A 217 -13.80 3.96 -13.57
CA TRP A 217 -13.47 2.56 -13.64
C TRP A 217 -12.10 2.36 -14.26
N ILE A 218 -11.21 1.65 -13.57
CA ILE A 218 -9.85 1.38 -14.04
C ILE A 218 -9.61 -0.12 -14.01
N GLY A 219 -9.30 -0.71 -15.17
CA GLY A 219 -8.75 -2.05 -15.26
C GLY A 219 -7.23 -2.04 -15.05
N GLY A 220 -6.67 -3.05 -14.40
CA GLY A 220 -5.24 -3.17 -14.14
C GLY A 220 -4.72 -4.57 -14.41
N LEU A 221 -3.49 -4.65 -14.91
CA LEU A 221 -2.71 -5.87 -15.06
C LEU A 221 -1.27 -5.58 -14.63
N ALA A 222 -0.74 -6.35 -13.68
CA ALA A 222 0.61 -6.14 -13.17
C ALA A 222 1.32 -7.46 -12.89
N VAL A 223 2.65 -7.46 -13.07
CA VAL A 223 3.57 -8.48 -12.56
C VAL A 223 4.14 -7.93 -11.26
N ILE A 224 4.03 -8.70 -10.18
CA ILE A 224 4.48 -8.32 -8.83
C ILE A 224 5.26 -9.47 -8.22
N GLY A 225 6.36 -9.16 -7.54
CA GLY A 225 7.18 -10.16 -6.86
C GLY A 225 8.14 -9.54 -5.86
N THR A 226 8.93 -10.42 -5.22
CA THR A 226 9.96 -10.05 -4.25
C THR A 226 11.28 -10.74 -4.56
N SER A 227 12.37 -10.24 -3.98
CA SER A 227 13.68 -10.91 -4.01
C SER A 227 13.69 -12.20 -3.20
N GLU A 228 12.83 -12.31 -2.17
CA GLU A 228 12.71 -13.49 -1.32
C GLU A 228 11.26 -13.98 -1.32
N LYS A 229 11.04 -15.15 -1.91
CA LYS A 229 9.70 -15.73 -2.07
C LYS A 229 9.06 -16.21 -0.77
N ASN A 230 9.87 -16.56 0.22
CA ASN A 230 9.41 -17.00 1.54
C ASN A 230 9.80 -15.95 2.58
N LEU A 231 8.89 -15.63 3.50
CA LEU A 231 9.20 -14.68 4.56
C LEU A 231 9.86 -15.35 5.75
N PHE A 232 9.40 -16.54 6.15
CA PHE A 232 9.90 -17.29 7.32
C PHE A 232 10.70 -18.53 6.92
N LEU A 233 11.74 -18.86 7.71
CA LEU A 233 12.61 -20.02 7.50
C LEU A 233 11.88 -21.37 7.61
N LYS A 234 10.86 -21.46 8.45
CA LYS A 234 10.21 -22.72 8.83
C LYS A 234 8.69 -22.60 8.96
N SER A 235 8.05 -21.77 8.15
CA SER A 235 6.61 -21.59 8.24
C SER A 235 5.93 -21.96 6.94
N ASP A 236 5.02 -22.92 7.00
CA ASP A 236 4.12 -23.24 5.88
C ASP A 236 3.14 -22.07 5.62
N LEU A 237 2.97 -21.15 6.58
CA LEU A 237 2.01 -20.05 6.54
C LEU A 237 2.33 -19.00 5.47
N SER A 238 3.63 -18.81 5.16
CA SER A 238 4.05 -17.82 4.16
C SER A 238 4.81 -18.45 2.99
N GLU A 239 4.78 -19.77 2.85
CA GLU A 239 5.54 -20.46 1.80
C GLU A 239 5.14 -19.96 0.42
N GLY A 240 6.10 -19.34 -0.23
CA GLY A 240 5.92 -18.79 -1.57
C GLY A 240 5.03 -17.57 -1.67
N ALA A 241 4.62 -16.92 -0.57
CA ALA A 241 3.78 -15.71 -0.61
C ALA A 241 4.42 -14.56 -1.42
N GLY A 242 5.74 -14.53 -1.53
CA GLY A 242 6.51 -13.56 -2.34
C GLY A 242 6.78 -14.01 -3.78
N LYS A 243 6.26 -15.14 -4.24
CA LYS A 243 6.44 -15.59 -5.64
C LYS A 243 5.95 -14.53 -6.61
N THR A 244 6.73 -14.29 -7.65
CA THR A 244 6.30 -13.43 -8.77
C THR A 244 5.04 -13.98 -9.40
N SER A 245 4.03 -13.14 -9.52
CA SER A 245 2.76 -13.51 -10.16
C SER A 245 2.12 -12.33 -10.88
N VAL A 246 1.15 -12.66 -11.72
CA VAL A 246 0.31 -11.68 -12.40
C VAL A 246 -0.90 -11.39 -11.51
N VAL A 247 -1.17 -10.11 -11.32
CA VAL A 247 -2.37 -9.61 -10.61
C VAL A 247 -3.23 -8.85 -11.59
N VAL A 248 -4.51 -9.24 -11.66
CA VAL A 248 -5.55 -8.53 -12.42
C VAL A 248 -6.43 -7.78 -11.42
N SER A 249 -6.84 -6.58 -11.80
CA SER A 249 -7.70 -5.75 -10.94
C SER A 249 -8.73 -4.97 -11.74
N VAL A 250 -9.81 -4.62 -11.08
CA VAL A 250 -10.75 -3.59 -11.51
C VAL A 250 -11.09 -2.73 -10.30
N THR A 251 -10.98 -1.41 -10.46
CA THR A 251 -11.21 -0.44 -9.38
C THR A 251 -12.18 0.63 -9.83
N LYS A 252 -12.86 1.26 -8.87
CA LYS A 252 -13.77 2.38 -9.06
C LYS A 252 -13.46 3.46 -8.03
N SER A 253 -13.33 4.71 -8.49
CA SER A 253 -13.31 5.90 -7.63
C SER A 253 -14.62 6.69 -7.77
N PHE A 254 -15.09 7.29 -6.68
CA PHE A 254 -16.34 8.06 -6.61
C PHE A 254 -16.27 9.13 -5.51
#